data_1d86937f38b2abe1a34b6abdca0022a6
#
_entry.id   1d86937f38b2abe1a34b6abdca0022a6
#
_cell.length_a   1.000
_cell.length_b   1.000
_cell.length_c   1.000
_cell.angle_alpha   90.00
_cell.angle_beta   90.00
_cell.angle_gamma   90.00
#
_symmetry.space_group_name_H-M   'P 1'
#
loop_
_entity.id
_entity.type
_entity.pdbx_description
1 polymer ?
#
loop_
_entity_poly.entity_id
_entity_poly.type
_entity_poly.pdbx_seq_one_letter_code
_entity_poly.pdbx_strand_id
1 'polypeptide(L)'
;MYENLLEPIELGPARIPNRIFNPPHGTTLGSEGVVTDNLIAYHEARARGGVGLIIVEGMAFHPSFEFESAYLNAGRDTIIPGLKKLARGCREHGTSVFGQLFHAGRAVRYTHDGSKPLIYSPSDIPDDRYRVVPRPMPNEMVWEVIDSYAKAAVRLAEADLDGVEILASMGYLIAQ
;
A
#
# COMPACT_ATOMS: atom_id res chain seq x y z
N MET A 1 -8.74 -18.37 27.50
CA MET A 1 -8.87 -16.91 27.74
C MET A 1 -8.93 -16.14 26.43
N TYR A 2 -8.03 -16.27 25.48
CA TYR A 2 -8.11 -15.70 24.13
C TYR A 2 -7.78 -16.78 23.09
N GLU A 3 -8.41 -17.95 23.21
CA GLU A 3 -8.08 -19.14 22.41
C GLU A 3 -8.16 -18.85 20.92
N ASN A 4 -9.27 -18.25 20.46
CA ASN A 4 -9.48 -17.91 19.05
C ASN A 4 -8.49 -16.88 18.49
N LEU A 5 -7.89 -16.01 19.33
CA LEU A 5 -6.98 -14.96 18.87
C LEU A 5 -5.64 -15.52 18.40
N LEU A 6 -5.19 -16.61 19.03
CA LEU A 6 -3.91 -17.25 18.75
C LEU A 6 -4.04 -18.44 17.76
N GLU A 7 -5.25 -18.76 17.32
CA GLU A 7 -5.45 -19.77 16.30
C GLU A 7 -5.09 -19.23 14.90
N PRO A 8 -4.50 -20.07 14.05
CA PRO A 8 -4.22 -19.69 12.68
C PRO A 8 -5.52 -19.46 11.88
N ILE A 9 -5.38 -18.67 10.81
CA ILE A 9 -6.45 -18.41 9.83
C ILE A 9 -5.90 -18.53 8.42
N GLU A 10 -6.71 -19.07 7.51
CA GLU A 10 -6.38 -19.14 6.08
C GLU A 10 -6.97 -17.90 5.37
N LEU A 11 -6.13 -17.17 4.63
CA LEU A 11 -6.51 -16.06 3.76
C LEU A 11 -6.11 -16.42 2.32
N GLY A 12 -7.03 -16.99 1.56
CA GLY A 12 -6.69 -17.60 0.27
C GLY A 12 -5.64 -18.69 0.46
N PRO A 13 -4.51 -18.66 -0.24
CA PRO A 13 -3.43 -19.63 -0.08
C PRO A 13 -2.50 -19.32 1.12
N ALA A 14 -2.61 -18.15 1.73
CA ALA A 14 -1.73 -17.75 2.83
C ALA A 14 -2.27 -18.22 4.17
N ARG A 15 -1.43 -18.95 4.93
CA ARG A 15 -1.72 -19.36 6.30
C ARG A 15 -1.11 -18.36 7.27
N ILE A 16 -1.96 -17.63 7.96
CA ILE A 16 -1.57 -16.64 8.97
C ILE A 16 -1.56 -17.32 10.35
N PRO A 17 -0.46 -17.25 11.13
CA PRO A 17 -0.28 -18.06 12.34
C PRO A 17 -1.16 -17.67 13.52
N ASN A 18 -1.72 -16.49 13.53
CA ASN A 18 -2.69 -16.02 14.54
C ASN A 18 -3.54 -14.88 13.95
N ARG A 19 -4.55 -14.43 14.68
CA ARG A 19 -5.52 -13.42 14.22
C ARG A 19 -5.15 -12.00 14.64
N ILE A 20 -3.89 -11.76 14.97
CA ILE A 20 -3.36 -10.42 15.27
C ILE A 20 -2.66 -9.90 14.04
N PHE A 21 -3.05 -8.73 13.56
CA PHE A 21 -2.38 -8.12 12.43
C PHE A 21 -2.03 -6.65 12.67
N ASN A 22 -0.95 -6.22 12.02
CA ASN A 22 -0.57 -4.81 11.93
C ASN A 22 -1.21 -4.22 10.69
N PRO A 23 -2.22 -3.32 10.84
CA PRO A 23 -2.89 -2.73 9.69
C PRO A 23 -1.95 -1.77 8.93
N PRO A 24 -2.22 -1.50 7.65
CA PRO A 24 -1.44 -0.54 6.88
C PRO A 24 -1.66 0.88 7.39
N HIS A 25 -0.58 1.63 7.55
CA HIS A 25 -0.61 3.07 7.85
C HIS A 25 0.66 3.72 7.31
N GLY A 26 0.56 4.97 6.86
CA GLY A 26 1.71 5.71 6.35
C GLY A 26 2.72 5.99 7.46
N THR A 27 3.87 5.36 7.40
CA THR A 27 4.95 5.52 8.38
C THR A 27 5.86 6.71 8.05
N THR A 28 5.88 7.13 6.78
CA THR A 28 6.85 8.11 6.23
C THR A 28 8.31 7.64 6.36
N LEU A 29 8.54 6.35 6.51
CA LEU A 29 9.88 5.75 6.59
C LEU A 29 10.41 5.28 5.23
N GLY A 30 9.61 5.38 4.16
CA GLY A 30 10.08 5.21 2.79
C GLY A 30 10.93 6.39 2.32
N SER A 31 11.66 6.22 1.22
CA SER A 31 12.41 7.29 0.57
C SER A 31 12.48 7.04 -0.92
N GLU A 32 12.20 8.07 -1.74
CA GLU A 32 12.24 7.98 -3.21
C GLU A 32 11.42 6.82 -3.80
N GLY A 33 10.32 6.46 -3.13
CA GLY A 33 9.45 5.36 -3.54
C GLY A 33 9.92 3.97 -3.14
N VAL A 34 11.04 3.83 -2.42
CA VAL A 34 11.61 2.54 -2.05
C VAL A 34 11.63 2.31 -0.53
N VAL A 35 11.74 1.04 -0.16
CA VAL A 35 11.83 0.58 1.23
C VAL A 35 13.21 0.91 1.78
N THR A 36 13.25 1.55 2.95
CA THR A 36 14.49 1.86 3.68
C THR A 36 14.77 0.83 4.79
N ASP A 37 16.00 0.82 5.31
CA ASP A 37 16.35 -0.01 6.46
C ASP A 37 15.55 0.35 7.72
N ASN A 38 15.15 1.63 7.88
CA ASN A 38 14.28 2.06 8.97
C ASN A 38 12.89 1.44 8.87
N LEU A 39 12.32 1.38 7.68
CA LEU A 39 11.01 0.75 7.44
C LEU A 39 11.10 -0.77 7.70
N ILE A 40 12.19 -1.41 7.27
CA ILE A 40 12.43 -2.83 7.55
C ILE A 40 12.48 -3.08 9.07
N ALA A 41 13.32 -2.33 9.80
CA ALA A 41 13.46 -2.46 11.25
C ALA A 41 12.13 -2.21 12.00
N TYR A 42 11.32 -1.27 11.50
CA TYR A 42 9.99 -0.97 12.03
C TYR A 42 9.06 -2.19 11.95
N HIS A 43 9.02 -2.88 10.81
CA HIS A 43 8.17 -4.06 10.63
C HIS A 43 8.74 -5.31 11.32
N GLU A 44 10.06 -5.52 11.28
CA GLU A 44 10.72 -6.62 12.00
C GLU A 44 10.49 -6.54 13.52
N ALA A 45 10.49 -5.33 14.10
CA ALA A 45 10.19 -5.16 15.53
C ALA A 45 8.78 -5.68 15.88
N ARG A 46 7.80 -5.52 15.00
CA ARG A 46 6.44 -6.05 15.18
C ARG A 46 6.38 -7.55 14.97
N ALA A 47 7.07 -8.03 13.95
CA ALA A 47 7.18 -9.46 13.68
C ALA A 47 7.80 -10.22 14.88
N ARG A 48 8.88 -9.68 15.47
CA ARG A 48 9.45 -10.21 16.71
C ARG A 48 8.46 -10.21 17.89
N GLY A 49 7.50 -9.30 17.90
CA GLY A 49 6.41 -9.28 18.88
C GLY A 49 5.34 -10.36 18.67
N GLY A 50 5.44 -11.17 17.59
CA GLY A 50 4.56 -12.30 17.33
C GLY A 50 3.27 -11.96 16.58
N VAL A 51 3.19 -10.79 15.90
CA VAL A 51 2.05 -10.48 15.02
C VAL A 51 1.99 -11.47 13.86
N GLY A 52 0.79 -11.99 13.56
CA GLY A 52 0.61 -13.01 12.51
C GLY A 52 0.69 -12.47 11.09
N LEU A 53 0.19 -11.24 10.88
CA LEU A 53 0.17 -10.60 9.57
C LEU A 53 0.60 -9.13 9.68
N ILE A 54 1.48 -8.70 8.80
CA ILE A 54 1.78 -7.29 8.58
C ILE A 54 1.27 -6.90 7.20
N ILE A 55 0.48 -5.82 7.12
CA ILE A 55 0.15 -5.19 5.84
C ILE A 55 1.00 -3.93 5.74
N VAL A 56 1.94 -3.93 4.81
CA VAL A 56 2.82 -2.78 4.56
C VAL A 56 1.98 -1.62 4.04
N GLU A 57 2.34 -0.41 4.42
CA GLU A 57 1.63 0.83 4.11
C GLU A 57 1.27 1.01 2.64
N GLY A 58 0.29 1.88 2.37
CA GLY A 58 -0.21 2.15 1.03
C GLY A 58 0.88 2.56 0.05
N MET A 59 0.97 1.84 -1.06
CA MET A 59 1.94 2.04 -2.13
C MET A 59 1.26 2.65 -3.35
N ALA A 60 1.81 3.75 -3.85
CA ALA A 60 1.45 4.27 -5.17
C ALA A 60 1.83 3.25 -6.25
N PHE A 61 1.14 3.26 -7.38
CA PHE A 61 1.39 2.32 -8.46
C PHE A 61 1.11 2.88 -9.86
N HIS A 62 0.55 4.09 -9.95
CA HIS A 62 0.19 4.73 -11.20
C HIS A 62 0.66 6.18 -11.23
N PRO A 63 1.16 6.71 -12.38
CA PRO A 63 1.71 8.06 -12.47
C PRO A 63 0.75 9.19 -12.09
N SER A 64 -0.58 8.96 -12.17
CA SER A 64 -1.57 9.95 -11.72
C SER A 64 -1.66 10.09 -10.19
N PHE A 65 -0.89 9.27 -9.44
CA PHE A 65 -0.76 9.35 -8.00
C PHE A 65 0.69 9.05 -7.56
N GLU A 66 1.58 10.00 -7.71
CA GLU A 66 3.00 9.94 -7.31
C GLU A 66 3.41 11.28 -6.70
N PHE A 67 2.92 11.62 -5.50
CA PHE A 67 3.07 13.00 -5.00
C PHE A 67 4.16 13.24 -3.98
N GLU A 68 4.60 12.25 -3.25
CA GLU A 68 5.55 12.45 -2.16
C GLU A 68 6.64 11.37 -2.16
N SER A 69 7.88 11.80 -2.00
CA SER A 69 9.05 10.90 -1.97
C SER A 69 9.04 9.90 -0.81
N ALA A 70 8.28 10.17 0.25
CA ALA A 70 8.15 9.29 1.41
C ALA A 70 7.17 8.12 1.18
N TYR A 71 6.31 8.18 0.16
CA TYR A 71 5.43 7.05 -0.17
C TYR A 71 6.16 5.99 -0.97
N LEU A 72 5.85 4.73 -0.69
CA LEU A 72 6.33 3.60 -1.47
C LEU A 72 5.68 3.59 -2.86
N ASN A 73 6.41 3.10 -3.87
CA ASN A 73 5.92 3.06 -5.25
C ASN A 73 6.05 1.67 -5.86
N ALA A 74 4.96 0.92 -5.87
CA ALA A 74 4.84 -0.39 -6.49
C ALA A 74 4.65 -0.32 -8.03
N GLY A 75 4.61 0.88 -8.61
CA GLY A 75 4.63 1.09 -10.07
C GLY A 75 6.01 0.87 -10.70
N ARG A 76 7.06 0.71 -9.89
CA ARG A 76 8.46 0.61 -10.33
C ARG A 76 9.14 -0.65 -9.78
N ASP A 77 9.97 -1.30 -10.58
CA ASP A 77 10.69 -2.51 -10.16
C ASP A 77 11.72 -2.24 -9.05
N THR A 78 12.12 -0.98 -8.87
CA THR A 78 13.03 -0.56 -7.81
C THR A 78 12.52 -0.84 -6.39
N ILE A 79 11.20 -1.06 -6.21
CA ILE A 79 10.61 -1.42 -4.92
C ILE A 79 10.92 -2.88 -4.50
N ILE A 80 11.11 -3.77 -5.49
CA ILE A 80 11.20 -5.23 -5.29
C ILE A 80 12.30 -5.63 -4.31
N PRO A 81 13.57 -5.20 -4.46
CA PRO A 81 14.64 -5.64 -3.57
C PRO A 81 14.40 -5.28 -2.10
N GLY A 82 13.86 -4.08 -1.84
CA GLY A 82 13.58 -3.61 -0.49
C GLY A 82 12.42 -4.36 0.16
N LEU A 83 11.31 -4.57 -0.57
CA LEU A 83 10.18 -5.38 -0.11
C LEU A 83 10.59 -6.83 0.15
N LYS A 84 11.41 -7.41 -0.71
CA LYS A 84 11.93 -8.78 -0.54
C LYS A 84 12.75 -8.91 0.75
N LYS A 85 13.60 -7.93 1.06
CA LYS A 85 14.37 -7.88 2.32
C LYS A 85 13.44 -7.77 3.53
N LEU A 86 12.42 -6.89 3.46
CA LEU A 86 11.42 -6.71 4.51
C LEU A 86 10.62 -8.01 4.75
N ALA A 87 10.10 -8.62 3.68
CA ALA A 87 9.30 -9.84 3.76
C ALA A 87 10.13 -10.98 4.39
N ARG A 88 11.40 -11.14 3.98
CA ARG A 88 12.29 -12.15 4.55
C ARG A 88 12.51 -11.93 6.05
N GLY A 89 12.83 -10.69 6.47
CA GLY A 89 13.06 -10.37 7.89
C GLY A 89 11.83 -10.63 8.75
N CYS A 90 10.64 -10.28 8.28
CA CYS A 90 9.40 -10.60 9.01
C CYS A 90 9.12 -12.10 9.07
N ARG A 91 9.38 -12.83 7.98
CA ARG A 91 9.14 -14.28 7.87
C ARG A 91 10.06 -15.09 8.79
N GLU A 92 11.27 -14.61 9.10
CA GLU A 92 12.16 -15.22 10.11
C GLU A 92 11.51 -15.31 11.50
N HIS A 93 10.48 -14.50 11.76
CA HIS A 93 9.67 -14.51 12.98
C HIS A 93 8.30 -15.17 12.81
N GLY A 94 8.03 -15.82 11.65
CA GLY A 94 6.78 -16.49 11.37
C GLY A 94 5.64 -15.57 10.91
N THR A 95 5.89 -14.29 10.66
CA THR A 95 4.90 -13.30 10.23
C THR A 95 4.72 -13.31 8.72
N SER A 96 3.47 -13.39 8.26
CA SER A 96 3.11 -13.17 6.86
C SER A 96 3.11 -11.67 6.52
N VAL A 97 3.44 -11.35 5.26
CA VAL A 97 3.53 -9.95 4.81
C VAL A 97 2.70 -9.72 3.57
N PHE A 98 1.74 -8.79 3.65
CA PHE A 98 0.97 -8.28 2.53
C PHE A 98 1.41 -6.85 2.20
N GLY A 99 1.13 -6.39 1.00
CA GLY A 99 1.32 -4.99 0.61
C GLY A 99 -0.02 -4.34 0.27
N GLN A 100 -0.24 -3.09 0.73
CA GLN A 100 -1.44 -2.35 0.34
C GLN A 100 -1.19 -1.56 -0.94
N LEU A 101 -2.06 -1.72 -1.94
CA LEU A 101 -2.10 -0.87 -3.14
C LEU A 101 -3.16 0.22 -2.97
N PHE A 102 -2.78 1.44 -3.29
CA PHE A 102 -3.54 2.63 -2.95
C PHE A 102 -3.44 3.71 -4.02
N HIS A 103 -4.58 4.32 -4.32
CA HIS A 103 -4.68 5.52 -5.15
C HIS A 103 -5.67 6.49 -4.53
N ALA A 104 -5.22 7.69 -4.20
CA ALA A 104 -6.03 8.66 -3.46
C ALA A 104 -7.23 9.21 -4.25
N GLY A 105 -7.21 9.12 -5.60
CA GLY A 105 -8.23 9.77 -6.41
C GLY A 105 -8.27 11.27 -6.13
N ARG A 106 -9.45 11.81 -5.80
CA ARG A 106 -9.64 13.24 -5.47
C ARG A 106 -9.10 13.66 -4.09
N ALA A 107 -8.78 12.70 -3.22
CA ALA A 107 -8.34 12.98 -1.84
C ALA A 107 -6.85 13.33 -1.76
N VAL A 108 -6.42 14.33 -2.51
CA VAL A 108 -5.03 14.78 -2.60
C VAL A 108 -4.87 16.18 -2.04
N ARG A 109 -3.83 16.38 -1.23
CA ARG A 109 -3.43 17.68 -0.69
C ARG A 109 -2.74 18.54 -1.75
N TYR A 110 -2.44 19.77 -1.38
CA TYR A 110 -1.47 20.60 -2.10
C TYR A 110 -0.10 19.90 -2.09
N THR A 111 0.68 20.14 -3.15
CA THR A 111 2.08 19.72 -3.19
C THR A 111 2.92 20.44 -2.13
N HIS A 112 4.14 19.96 -1.91
CA HIS A 112 5.05 20.54 -0.90
C HIS A 112 5.34 22.03 -1.11
N ASP A 113 5.33 22.50 -2.35
CA ASP A 113 5.53 23.90 -2.74
C ASP A 113 4.25 24.74 -2.70
N GLY A 114 3.12 24.15 -2.27
CA GLY A 114 1.82 24.80 -2.22
C GLY A 114 1.07 24.85 -3.55
N SER A 115 1.62 24.31 -4.63
CA SER A 115 0.92 24.19 -5.90
C SER A 115 -0.22 23.17 -5.81
N LYS A 116 -1.22 23.29 -6.71
CA LYS A 116 -2.28 22.30 -6.82
C LYS A 116 -1.85 21.23 -7.81
N PRO A 117 -1.77 19.96 -7.40
CA PRO A 117 -1.47 18.90 -8.33
C PRO A 117 -2.60 18.71 -9.34
N LEU A 118 -2.25 18.20 -10.51
CA LEU A 118 -3.24 17.68 -11.43
C LEU A 118 -3.69 16.31 -10.91
N ILE A 119 -4.93 16.24 -10.44
CA ILE A 119 -5.51 15.00 -9.89
C ILE A 119 -6.62 14.48 -10.77
N TYR A 120 -6.78 13.16 -10.76
CA TYR A 120 -7.82 12.46 -11.48
C TYR A 120 -8.71 11.66 -10.52
N SER A 121 -10.01 11.61 -10.84
CA SER A 121 -10.99 10.81 -10.10
C SER A 121 -12.12 10.36 -11.04
N PRO A 122 -13.08 9.55 -10.59
CA PRO A 122 -14.21 9.16 -11.44
C PRO A 122 -15.09 10.34 -11.91
N SER A 123 -15.06 11.47 -11.19
CA SER A 123 -15.84 12.67 -11.50
C SER A 123 -15.06 13.93 -11.18
N ASP A 124 -15.61 15.09 -11.51
CA ASP A 124 -15.09 16.43 -11.19
C ASP A 124 -15.51 16.95 -9.79
N ILE A 125 -16.13 16.10 -8.98
CA ILE A 125 -16.56 16.46 -7.62
C ILE A 125 -15.34 16.52 -6.69
N PRO A 126 -15.03 17.66 -6.05
CA PRO A 126 -13.88 17.78 -5.17
C PRO A 126 -14.07 17.02 -3.85
N ASP A 127 -12.95 16.67 -3.21
CA ASP A 127 -12.96 16.20 -1.83
C ASP A 127 -13.25 17.36 -0.87
N ASP A 128 -14.15 17.15 0.09
CA ASP A 128 -14.57 18.21 1.03
C ASP A 128 -13.42 18.76 1.91
N ARG A 129 -12.40 17.94 2.16
CA ARG A 129 -11.25 18.29 3.00
C ARG A 129 -10.25 19.17 2.26
N TYR A 130 -9.94 18.81 1.01
CA TYR A 130 -8.85 19.44 0.25
C TYR A 130 -9.33 20.44 -0.81
N ARG A 131 -10.59 20.33 -1.25
CA ARG A 131 -11.26 21.26 -2.18
C ARG A 131 -10.50 21.48 -3.50
N VAL A 132 -9.71 20.50 -3.93
CA VAL A 132 -9.10 20.49 -5.24
C VAL A 132 -10.09 19.82 -6.20
N VAL A 133 -10.47 20.52 -7.27
CA VAL A 133 -11.37 19.97 -8.29
C VAL A 133 -10.57 19.00 -9.15
N PRO A 134 -10.89 17.69 -9.14
CA PRO A 134 -10.20 16.72 -9.97
C PRO A 134 -10.67 16.79 -11.42
N ARG A 135 -9.89 16.20 -12.32
CA ARG A 135 -10.34 15.90 -13.68
C ARG A 135 -10.97 14.51 -13.70
N PRO A 136 -12.14 14.33 -14.36
CA PRO A 136 -12.69 13.01 -14.62
C PRO A 136 -11.68 12.16 -15.40
N MET A 137 -11.49 10.93 -14.97
CA MET A 137 -10.68 9.96 -15.71
C MET A 137 -11.34 9.61 -17.03
N PRO A 138 -10.66 9.74 -18.18
CA PRO A 138 -11.16 9.15 -19.41
C PRO A 138 -11.14 7.62 -19.29
N ASN A 139 -12.01 6.94 -20.08
CA ASN A 139 -12.14 5.48 -20.01
C ASN A 139 -10.80 4.74 -20.22
N GLU A 140 -9.97 5.24 -21.12
CA GLU A 140 -8.66 4.69 -21.39
C GLU A 140 -7.77 4.69 -20.12
N MET A 141 -7.78 5.81 -19.37
CA MET A 141 -7.04 5.92 -18.12
C MET A 141 -7.59 4.98 -17.03
N VAL A 142 -8.91 4.75 -16.99
CA VAL A 142 -9.49 3.76 -16.05
C VAL A 142 -8.90 2.37 -16.30
N TRP A 143 -8.79 1.95 -17.56
CA TRP A 143 -8.18 0.68 -17.92
C TRP A 143 -6.67 0.64 -17.63
N GLU A 144 -5.96 1.75 -17.85
CA GLU A 144 -4.54 1.88 -17.46
C GLU A 144 -4.33 1.72 -15.95
N VAL A 145 -5.23 2.31 -15.14
CA VAL A 145 -5.19 2.17 -13.68
C VAL A 145 -5.44 0.73 -13.26
N ILE A 146 -6.44 0.05 -13.86
CA ILE A 146 -6.74 -1.36 -13.58
C ILE A 146 -5.53 -2.24 -13.92
N ASP A 147 -4.93 -2.06 -15.09
CA ASP A 147 -3.74 -2.79 -15.51
C ASP A 147 -2.54 -2.51 -14.60
N SER A 148 -2.41 -1.27 -14.12
CA SER A 148 -1.35 -0.87 -13.18
C SER A 148 -1.51 -1.53 -11.81
N TYR A 149 -2.74 -1.73 -11.31
CA TYR A 149 -3.00 -2.55 -10.12
C TYR A 149 -2.48 -3.97 -10.30
N ALA A 150 -2.80 -4.60 -11.45
CA ALA A 150 -2.34 -5.95 -11.75
C ALA A 150 -0.81 -6.04 -11.82
N LYS A 151 -0.17 -5.11 -12.53
CA LYS A 151 1.31 -5.04 -12.63
C LYS A 151 1.97 -4.81 -11.27
N ALA A 152 1.40 -3.96 -10.43
CA ALA A 152 1.89 -3.73 -9.07
C ALA A 152 1.77 -5.00 -8.22
N ALA A 153 0.64 -5.71 -8.30
CA ALA A 153 0.45 -6.98 -7.60
C ALA A 153 1.50 -8.04 -8.02
N VAL A 154 1.87 -8.09 -9.30
CA VAL A 154 2.95 -8.96 -9.79
C VAL A 154 4.28 -8.61 -9.12
N ARG A 155 4.64 -7.31 -9.02
CA ARG A 155 5.86 -6.88 -8.32
C ARG A 155 5.88 -7.27 -6.85
N LEU A 156 4.72 -7.18 -6.17
CA LEU A 156 4.62 -7.63 -4.78
C LEU A 156 4.85 -9.14 -4.66
N ALA A 157 4.34 -9.93 -5.59
CA ALA A 157 4.60 -11.38 -5.64
C ALA A 157 6.09 -11.68 -5.95
N GLU A 158 6.72 -10.95 -6.88
CA GLU A 158 8.16 -11.06 -7.18
C GLU A 158 9.04 -10.66 -5.99
N ALA A 159 8.52 -9.81 -5.11
CA ALA A 159 9.16 -9.45 -3.84
C ALA A 159 8.89 -10.47 -2.71
N ASP A 160 8.33 -11.63 -3.03
CA ASP A 160 7.99 -12.70 -2.08
C ASP A 160 6.97 -12.28 -0.99
N LEU A 161 6.08 -11.30 -1.27
CA LEU A 161 4.97 -11.01 -0.38
C LEU A 161 3.89 -12.11 -0.47
N ASP A 162 3.23 -12.36 0.65
CA ASP A 162 2.24 -13.44 0.78
C ASP A 162 0.85 -13.03 0.26
N GLY A 163 0.63 -11.71 0.01
CA GLY A 163 -0.63 -11.20 -0.50
C GLY A 163 -0.65 -9.71 -0.78
N VAL A 164 -1.80 -9.27 -1.28
CA VAL A 164 -2.08 -7.87 -1.64
C VAL A 164 -3.39 -7.43 -1.01
N GLU A 165 -3.39 -6.26 -0.41
CA GLU A 165 -4.61 -5.55 0.00
C GLU A 165 -4.89 -4.41 -0.99
N ILE A 166 -6.12 -4.33 -1.46
CA ILE A 166 -6.59 -3.22 -2.30
C ILE A 166 -7.43 -2.28 -1.45
N LEU A 167 -6.97 -1.04 -1.28
CA LEU A 167 -7.69 -0.03 -0.50
C LEU A 167 -8.92 0.48 -1.26
N ALA A 168 -10.09 -0.07 -0.92
CA ALA A 168 -11.39 0.27 -1.53
C ALA A 168 -12.31 1.05 -0.57
N SER A 169 -11.75 1.79 0.38
CA SER A 169 -12.48 2.49 1.44
C SER A 169 -12.03 3.94 1.61
N MET A 170 -12.52 4.62 2.64
CA MET A 170 -12.10 5.95 3.11
C MET A 170 -12.29 7.09 2.08
N GLY A 171 -13.11 6.90 1.05
CA GLY A 171 -13.32 7.91 0.01
C GLY A 171 -12.14 8.06 -0.96
N TYR A 172 -11.26 7.06 -1.08
CA TYR A 172 -10.22 7.01 -2.10
C TYR A 172 -10.74 6.47 -3.44
N LEU A 173 -9.90 6.38 -4.46
CA LEU A 173 -10.30 6.20 -5.86
C LEU A 173 -11.41 5.16 -6.07
N ILE A 174 -11.29 3.96 -5.50
CA ILE A 174 -12.27 2.88 -5.71
C ILE A 174 -13.61 3.16 -5.01
N ALA A 175 -13.60 3.97 -3.94
CA ALA A 175 -14.80 4.36 -3.21
C ALA A 175 -15.43 5.68 -3.72
N GLN A 176 -14.86 6.32 -4.73
CA GLN A 176 -15.35 7.56 -5.33
C GLN A 176 -16.32 7.30 -6.47
#